data_89ac7b01bf0d702c2aea5a1cadd2f925
#
_entry.id   89ac7b01bf0d702c2aea5a1cadd2f925
#
_cell.length_a   1.000
_cell.length_b   1.000
_cell.length_c   1.000
_cell.angle_alpha   90.00
_cell.angle_beta   90.00
_cell.angle_gamma   90.00
#
_symmetry.space_group_name_H-M   'P 1'
#
loop_
_entity.id
_entity.type
_entity.pdbx_description
1 polymer ?
#
loop_
_entity_poly.entity_id
_entity_poly.type
_entity_poly.pdbx_seq_one_letter_code
_entity_poly.pdbx_strand_id
1 'polypeptide(L)'
;METGKQEFTVTVYTENHIGLLNRIAIIFSRRKINVESLNTSPSEVEGIHRFTIVINESEDVVRKLVRQIEKQVEVLKAYYNTTDEIVWQELALY
;
A
#
# COMPACT_ATOMS: atom_id res chain seq x y z
N MET A 1 -8.84 3.84 24.20
CA MET A 1 -7.73 2.95 23.84
C MET A 1 -7.93 2.38 22.46
N GLU A 2 -6.91 2.44 21.66
CA GLU A 2 -6.95 1.86 20.34
C GLU A 2 -6.76 0.37 20.42
N THR A 3 -7.67 -0.38 19.85
CA THR A 3 -7.52 -1.82 19.80
C THR A 3 -7.49 -2.26 18.36
N GLY A 4 -6.51 -3.08 18.03
CA GLY A 4 -6.42 -3.63 16.72
C GLY A 4 -5.81 -2.75 15.65
N LYS A 5 -5.49 -1.49 15.97
CA LYS A 5 -4.86 -0.61 15.00
C LYS A 5 -3.36 -0.62 15.16
N GLN A 6 -2.66 -0.71 14.04
CA GLN A 6 -1.21 -0.64 14.02
C GLN A 6 -0.79 -0.13 12.66
N GLU A 7 0.49 0.16 12.54
CA GLU A 7 1.02 0.71 11.31
C GLU A 7 1.30 -0.40 10.31
N PHE A 8 0.76 -0.23 9.11
CA PHE A 8 1.00 -1.15 8.01
C PHE A 8 1.57 -0.40 6.83
N THR A 9 2.39 -1.08 6.06
CA THR A 9 2.88 -0.58 4.79
C THR A 9 2.21 -1.38 3.68
N VAL A 10 1.48 -0.69 2.82
CA VAL A 10 0.84 -1.30 1.66
C VAL A 10 1.73 -1.01 0.45
N THR A 11 2.09 -2.06 -0.26
CA THR A 11 2.93 -1.94 -1.45
C THR A 11 2.10 -2.31 -2.67
N VAL A 12 2.10 -1.43 -3.68
CA VAL A 12 1.32 -1.63 -4.89
C VAL A 12 2.23 -1.45 -6.10
N TYR A 13 2.25 -2.46 -6.96
CA TYR A 13 2.98 -2.40 -8.23
C TYR A 13 1.98 -2.19 -9.35
N THR A 14 2.21 -1.17 -10.15
CA THR A 14 1.29 -0.79 -11.21
C THR A 14 2.03 -0.45 -12.48
N GLU A 15 1.33 -0.61 -13.60
CA GLU A 15 1.81 0.00 -14.81
C GLU A 15 1.69 1.51 -14.69
N ASN A 16 2.36 2.24 -15.55
CA ASN A 16 2.49 3.68 -15.45
C ASN A 16 1.17 4.40 -15.71
N HIS A 17 0.32 4.50 -14.69
CA HIS A 17 -0.98 5.17 -14.82
C HIS A 17 -1.20 6.15 -13.70
N ILE A 18 -1.23 7.42 -14.05
CA ILE A 18 -1.47 8.50 -13.08
C ILE A 18 -2.90 8.38 -12.53
N GLY A 19 -3.85 7.95 -13.37
CA GLY A 19 -5.23 7.83 -12.94
C GLY A 19 -5.43 6.85 -11.78
N LEU A 20 -4.55 5.86 -11.66
CA LEU A 20 -4.67 4.90 -10.57
C LEU A 20 -4.47 5.54 -9.21
N LEU A 21 -3.59 6.53 -9.13
CA LEU A 21 -3.36 7.21 -7.87
C LEU A 21 -4.64 7.87 -7.37
N ASN A 22 -5.40 8.47 -8.27
CA ASN A 22 -6.68 9.07 -7.90
C ASN A 22 -7.66 8.03 -7.41
N ARG A 23 -7.70 6.87 -8.05
CA ARG A 23 -8.59 5.79 -7.61
C ARG A 23 -8.22 5.29 -6.23
N ILE A 24 -6.94 5.14 -5.97
CA ILE A 24 -6.46 4.71 -4.66
C ILE A 24 -6.85 5.74 -3.61
N ALA A 25 -6.67 7.02 -3.91
CA ALA A 25 -7.04 8.08 -2.98
C ALA A 25 -8.54 8.04 -2.66
N ILE A 26 -9.36 7.78 -3.67
CA ILE A 26 -10.80 7.68 -3.47
C ILE A 26 -11.13 6.49 -2.57
N ILE A 27 -10.48 5.34 -2.80
CA ILE A 27 -10.71 4.16 -1.98
C ILE A 27 -10.38 4.44 -0.53
N PHE A 28 -9.25 5.09 -0.28
CA PHE A 28 -8.84 5.43 1.08
C PHE A 28 -9.81 6.39 1.71
N SER A 29 -10.25 7.39 0.93
CA SER A 29 -11.19 8.38 1.43
C SER A 29 -12.54 7.77 1.81
N ARG A 30 -13.03 6.87 0.98
CA ARG A 30 -14.32 6.21 1.25
C ARG A 30 -14.27 5.34 2.48
N ARG A 31 -13.13 4.72 2.74
CA ARG A 31 -12.96 3.89 3.93
C ARG A 31 -12.53 4.69 5.14
N LYS A 32 -12.34 6.01 4.96
CA LYS A 32 -11.91 6.91 6.04
C LYS A 32 -10.59 6.46 6.65
N ILE A 33 -9.68 6.02 5.81
CA ILE A 33 -8.38 5.57 6.25
C ILE A 33 -7.42 6.75 6.21
N ASN A 34 -6.69 6.96 7.31
CA ASN A 34 -5.67 7.99 7.40
C ASN A 34 -4.39 7.47 6.75
N VAL A 35 -3.93 8.18 5.73
CA VAL A 35 -2.66 7.86 5.09
C VAL A 35 -1.57 8.67 5.78
N GLU A 36 -0.60 7.98 6.37
CA GLU A 36 0.49 8.66 7.05
C GLU A 36 1.59 9.08 6.10
N SER A 37 1.82 8.29 5.08
CA SER A 37 2.76 8.68 4.04
C SER A 37 2.43 7.93 2.76
N LEU A 38 2.81 8.54 1.65
CA LEU A 38 2.64 7.95 0.33
C LEU A 38 3.87 8.28 -0.48
N ASN A 39 4.57 7.26 -0.92
CA ASN A 39 5.76 7.42 -1.73
C ASN A 39 5.61 6.64 -3.02
N THR A 40 6.15 7.19 -4.09
CA THR A 40 6.20 6.49 -5.37
C THR A 40 7.64 6.37 -5.78
N SER A 41 7.97 5.25 -6.41
CA SER A 41 9.31 5.04 -6.92
C SER A 41 9.23 4.14 -8.14
N PRO A 42 10.19 4.25 -9.06
CA PRO A 42 10.26 3.30 -10.15
C PRO A 42 10.63 1.93 -9.60
N SER A 43 10.06 0.89 -10.20
CA SER A 43 10.46 -0.46 -9.85
C SER A 43 11.67 -0.84 -10.70
N GLU A 44 12.20 -2.04 -10.47
CA GLU A 44 13.31 -2.54 -11.27
C GLU A 44 12.90 -2.83 -12.69
N VAL A 45 11.61 -3.02 -12.93
CA VAL A 45 11.08 -3.28 -14.27
C VAL A 45 10.66 -1.97 -14.89
N GLU A 46 11.17 -1.69 -16.06
CA GLU A 46 10.86 -0.45 -16.76
C GLU A 46 9.36 -0.37 -17.03
N GLY A 47 8.79 0.82 -16.80
CA GLY A 47 7.37 1.05 -16.99
C GLY A 47 6.49 0.64 -15.82
N ILE A 48 7.08 0.02 -14.79
CA ILE A 48 6.34 -0.40 -13.60
C ILE A 48 6.71 0.53 -12.46
N HIS A 49 5.71 0.98 -11.74
CA HIS A 49 5.90 1.87 -10.59
C HIS A 49 5.47 1.18 -9.32
N ARG A 50 6.10 1.57 -8.23
CA ARG A 50 5.77 1.04 -6.92
C ARG A 50 5.26 2.17 -6.04
N PHE A 51 4.07 1.99 -5.47
CA PHE A 51 3.56 2.89 -4.46
C PHE A 51 3.76 2.24 -3.10
N THR A 52 4.27 3.01 -2.17
CA THR A 52 4.45 2.56 -0.79
C THR A 52 3.61 3.47 0.09
N ILE A 53 2.60 2.91 0.73
CA ILE A 53 1.62 3.68 1.47
C ILE A 53 1.61 3.20 2.91
N VAL A 54 1.88 4.11 3.84
CA VAL A 54 1.89 3.78 5.26
C VAL A 54 0.58 4.27 5.86
N ILE A 55 -0.12 3.35 6.52
CA ILE A 55 -1.42 3.65 7.14
C ILE A 55 -1.45 3.06 8.54
N ASN A 56 -2.37 3.56 9.36
CA ASN A 56 -2.58 3.07 10.71
C ASN A 56 -4.02 2.58 10.81
N GLU A 57 -4.19 1.24 10.79
CA GLU A 57 -5.50 0.63 10.80
C GLU A 57 -5.43 -0.79 11.33
N SER A 58 -6.59 -1.41 11.50
CA SER A 58 -6.62 -2.80 11.89
C SER A 58 -6.28 -3.68 10.69
N GLU A 59 -5.74 -4.86 10.97
CA GLU A 59 -5.37 -5.77 9.89
C GLU A 59 -6.54 -6.16 9.02
N ASP A 60 -7.72 -6.32 9.62
CA ASP A 60 -8.91 -6.67 8.86
C ASP A 60 -9.23 -5.63 7.80
N VAL A 61 -9.15 -4.35 8.18
CA VAL A 61 -9.40 -3.26 7.25
C VAL A 61 -8.34 -3.23 6.16
N VAL A 62 -7.08 -3.42 6.55
CA VAL A 62 -5.97 -3.41 5.60
C VAL A 62 -6.11 -4.54 4.59
N ARG A 63 -6.49 -5.74 5.06
CA ARG A 63 -6.65 -6.87 4.16
C ARG A 63 -7.74 -6.61 3.12
N LYS A 64 -8.87 -6.04 3.56
CA LYS A 64 -9.95 -5.71 2.63
C LYS A 64 -9.53 -4.62 1.65
N LEU A 65 -8.78 -3.65 2.14
CA LEU A 65 -8.26 -2.58 1.32
C LEU A 65 -7.37 -3.11 0.21
N VAL A 66 -6.43 -3.98 0.56
CA VAL A 66 -5.51 -4.55 -0.41
C VAL A 66 -6.25 -5.36 -1.46
N ARG A 67 -7.26 -6.14 -1.05
CA ARG A 67 -8.07 -6.88 -2.00
C ARG A 67 -8.78 -5.97 -2.99
N GLN A 68 -9.27 -4.84 -2.50
CA GLN A 68 -9.95 -3.89 -3.38
C GLN A 68 -8.96 -3.26 -4.36
N ILE A 69 -7.77 -2.95 -3.89
CA ILE A 69 -6.73 -2.39 -4.77
C ILE A 69 -6.33 -3.40 -5.84
N GLU A 70 -6.19 -4.66 -5.46
CA GLU A 70 -5.81 -5.70 -6.42
C GLU A 70 -6.80 -5.88 -7.55
N LYS A 71 -8.05 -5.49 -7.34
CA LYS A 71 -9.07 -5.62 -8.37
C LYS A 71 -8.98 -4.55 -9.45
N GLN A 72 -8.16 -3.54 -9.25
CA GLN A 72 -7.99 -2.51 -10.27
C GLN A 72 -7.20 -3.07 -11.45
N VAL A 73 -7.63 -2.73 -12.66
CA VAL A 73 -7.03 -3.29 -13.86
C VAL A 73 -5.53 -2.99 -13.96
N GLU A 74 -5.14 -1.79 -13.55
CA GLU A 74 -3.76 -1.35 -13.68
C GLU A 74 -2.82 -1.95 -12.64
N VAL A 75 -3.37 -2.57 -11.60
CA VAL A 75 -2.56 -3.09 -10.51
C VAL A 75 -2.04 -4.48 -10.88
N LEU A 76 -0.72 -4.62 -10.84
CA LEU A 76 -0.08 -5.89 -11.12
C LEU A 76 0.04 -6.74 -9.87
N LYS A 77 0.28 -6.09 -8.74
CA LYS A 77 0.45 -6.78 -7.47
C LYS A 77 0.23 -5.79 -6.34
N ALA A 78 -0.41 -6.25 -5.28
CA ALA A 78 -0.57 -5.45 -4.08
C ALA A 78 -0.48 -6.38 -2.87
N TYR A 79 0.19 -5.91 -1.81
CA TYR A 79 0.29 -6.67 -0.57
C TYR A 79 0.55 -5.69 0.56
N TYR A 80 0.53 -6.20 1.79
CA TYR A 80 0.81 -5.38 2.94
C TYR A 80 1.71 -6.13 3.92
N ASN A 81 2.45 -5.34 4.68
CA ASN A 81 3.29 -5.84 5.77
C ASN A 81 3.18 -4.89 6.92
N THR A 82 3.47 -5.38 8.12
CA THR A 82 3.67 -4.46 9.22
C THR A 82 4.98 -3.70 8.98
N THR A 83 5.04 -2.49 9.50
CA THR A 83 6.25 -1.69 9.32
C THR A 83 7.47 -2.41 9.89
N ASP A 84 7.30 -3.09 11.02
CA ASP A 84 8.41 -3.83 11.63
C ASP A 84 8.94 -4.93 10.71
N GLU A 85 8.04 -5.62 10.03
CA GLU A 85 8.46 -6.69 9.12
C GLU A 85 9.32 -6.13 7.98
N ILE A 86 8.95 -4.97 7.47
CA ILE A 86 9.70 -4.36 6.38
C ILE A 86 11.09 -3.95 6.84
N VAL A 87 11.19 -3.36 8.03
CA VAL A 87 12.48 -2.97 8.58
C VAL A 87 13.38 -4.19 8.71
N TRP A 88 12.84 -5.30 9.21
CA TRP A 88 13.61 -6.52 9.34
C TRP A 88 14.11 -7.04 8.00
N GLN A 89 13.25 -7.00 6.99
CA GLN A 89 13.64 -7.46 5.66
C GLN A 89 14.77 -6.61 5.09
N GLU A 90 14.70 -5.32 5.28
CA GLU A 90 15.75 -4.44 4.79
C GLU A 90 17.06 -4.70 5.50
N LEU A 91 17.01 -4.91 6.80
CA LEU A 91 18.22 -5.20 7.55
C LEU A 91 18.82 -6.55 7.15
N ALA A 92 17.98 -7.51 6.81
CA ALA A 92 18.45 -8.83 6.43
C ALA A 92 19.16 -8.84 5.09
N LEU A 93 18.94 -7.84 4.26
CA LEU A 93 19.59 -7.74 2.96
C LEU A 93 21.03 -7.24 3.06
N TYR A 94 21.39 -6.68 4.19
CA TYR A 94 22.72 -6.18 4.42
C TYR A 94 23.49 -7.09 5.37
#